data_59fe3fcb60496f3f8cf9cadfe6516ef1
#
_entry.id   59fe3fcb60496f3f8cf9cadfe6516ef1
#
_cell.length_a   1.000
_cell.length_b   1.000
_cell.length_c   1.000
_cell.angle_alpha   90.00
_cell.angle_beta   90.00
_cell.angle_gamma   90.00
#
_symmetry.space_group_name_H-M   'P 1'
#
loop_
_entity.id
_entity.type
_entity.pdbx_description
1 polymer ?
#
loop_
_entity_poly.entity_id
_entity_poly.type
_entity_poly.pdbx_seq_one_letter_code
_entity_poly.pdbx_strand_id
1 'polypeptide(L)'
;TVIGHRSTRIPSTVNNPQSSTVLDRAAFYKAMESESKTLVDAQISELNSAPADVKNAFLGAMIMRKAGIGGNPASKLKLFKQGRALLEGAIAKDPENAEFRFLRLIIQENAPGVLGYKNNITKDREFIQKSFSSLPEDLQKTIADYNKKSKVLKLQVS
;
A
#
# COMPACT_ATOMS: atom_id res chain seq x y z
N THR A 1 20.90 -9.39 24.57
CA THR A 1 20.73 -8.62 23.98
C THR A 1 20.53 -8.50 23.50
N VAL A 2 20.49 -8.99 23.88
CA VAL A 2 20.23 -8.18 23.16
C VAL A 2 19.91 -8.10 22.69
N ILE A 3 19.94 -8.76 23.32
CA ILE A 3 19.58 -8.08 22.66
C ILE A 3 19.09 -7.88 22.21
N GLY A 4 19.15 -8.51 22.77
CA GLY A 4 18.64 -7.63 22.18
C GLY A 4 18.06 -7.71 21.68
N HIS A 5 17.84 -7.92 21.84
CA HIS A 5 17.31 -7.31 21.08
C HIS A 5 16.61 -7.32 20.72
N ARG A 6 16.35 -7.78 21.65
CA ARG A 6 15.79 -7.12 21.06
C ARG A 6 15.14 -6.67 20.78
N SER A 7 15.04 -7.01 21.54
CA SER A 7 14.52 -5.99 21.02
C SER A 7 13.93 -5.54 20.73
N THR A 8 13.76 -5.76 21.05
CA THR A 8 13.30 -4.75 20.47
C THR A 8 12.79 -4.39 19.97
N ARG A 9 12.44 -4.59 20.24
CA ARG A 9 12.00 -3.69 19.43
C ARG A 9 11.43 -3.25 18.87
N ILE A 10 11.22 -3.50 19.14
CA ILE A 10 10.72 -2.55 18.34
C ILE A 10 10.28 -2.12 17.94
N PRO A 11 10.17 -2.28 18.04
CA PRO A 11 9.68 -1.39 17.37
C PRO A 11 9.31 -0.98 16.82
N SER A 12 9.11 -1.21 17.08
CA SER A 12 8.73 -0.41 16.28
C SER A 12 8.72 -0.20 15.67
N THR A 13 8.77 -0.70 16.01
CA THR A 13 8.71 -0.18 15.19
C THR A 13 8.78 -0.16 14.64
N VAL A 14 8.85 -0.57 15.08
CA VAL A 14 8.94 -0.17 14.40
C VAL A 14 9.16 0.04 14.06
N ASN A 15 9.39 -0.30 14.44
CA ASN A 15 9.64 0.20 13.97
C ASN A 15 10.08 0.28 13.71
N ASN A 16 10.49 -0.18 14.02
CA ASN A 16 10.90 0.09 13.67
C ASN A 16 11.50 0.02 13.30
N PRO A 17 11.95 -0.36 13.40
CA PRO A 17 12.44 -0.24 12.97
C PRO A 17 13.08 -0.48 12.44
N GLN A 18 13.28 -0.74 12.31
CA GLN A 18 13.63 -0.94 11.84
C GLN A 18 14.11 -1.20 10.99
N SER A 19 14.24 -1.79 10.93
CA SER A 19 14.71 -2.16 10.25
C SER A 19 14.82 -2.32 9.09
N SER A 20 15.65 -2.69 8.80
CA SER A 20 16.19 -2.89 7.58
C SER A 20 15.43 -3.58 6.56
N THR A 21 14.91 -4.61 6.83
CA THR A 21 13.92 -5.24 6.02
C THR A 21 12.67 -4.43 6.07
N VAL A 22 12.81 -3.26 6.54
CA VAL A 22 11.71 -2.34 6.64
C VAL A 22 11.39 -1.82 5.25
N LEU A 23 10.12 -1.71 4.97
CA LEU A 23 9.64 -1.15 3.73
C LEU A 23 10.20 0.25 3.52
N ASP A 24 10.80 0.47 2.36
CA ASP A 24 11.19 1.82 1.95
C ASP A 24 9.94 2.48 1.36
N ARG A 25 9.27 3.23 2.20
CA ARG A 25 7.99 3.83 1.85
C ARG A 25 8.12 4.80 0.68
N ALA A 26 9.17 5.60 0.67
CA ALA A 26 9.37 6.56 -0.40
C ALA A 26 9.55 5.87 -1.75
N ALA A 27 10.36 4.82 -1.79
CA ALA A 27 10.57 4.08 -3.03
C ALA A 27 9.30 3.35 -3.46
N PHE A 28 8.57 2.80 -2.52
CA PHE A 28 7.34 2.10 -2.81
C PHE A 28 6.32 3.03 -3.47
N TYR A 29 6.05 4.18 -2.85
CA TYR A 29 5.03 5.08 -3.39
C TYR A 29 5.48 5.78 -4.65
N LYS A 30 6.79 5.97 -4.83
CA LYS A 30 7.31 6.47 -6.09
C LYS A 30 7.00 5.50 -7.23
N ALA A 31 7.20 4.20 -7.00
CA ALA A 31 6.87 3.19 -7.99
C ALA A 31 5.36 3.14 -8.25
N MET A 32 4.55 3.27 -7.19
CA MET A 32 3.10 3.28 -7.34
C MET A 32 2.61 4.41 -8.23
N GLU A 33 3.27 5.56 -8.18
CA GLU A 33 2.87 6.71 -8.99
C GLU A 33 3.44 6.65 -10.40
N SER A 34 4.45 5.82 -10.62
CA SER A 34 5.15 5.78 -11.90
C SER A 34 4.42 4.90 -12.91
N GLU A 35 4.78 5.06 -14.17
CA GLU A 35 4.38 4.10 -15.19
C GLU A 35 5.59 3.30 -15.65
N SER A 36 6.62 3.24 -14.80
CA SER A 36 7.86 2.55 -15.10
C SER A 36 7.77 1.09 -14.70
N LYS A 37 7.76 0.20 -15.67
CA LYS A 37 7.78 -1.22 -15.40
C LYS A 37 9.02 -1.61 -14.59
N THR A 38 10.15 -0.97 -14.87
CA THR A 38 11.40 -1.24 -14.15
C THR A 38 11.27 -0.95 -12.67
N LEU A 39 10.71 0.22 -12.31
CA LEU A 39 10.53 0.56 -10.90
C LEU A 39 9.54 -0.37 -10.21
N VAL A 40 8.46 -0.70 -10.89
CA VAL A 40 7.44 -1.59 -10.33
C VAL A 40 8.00 -2.99 -10.13
N ASP A 41 8.71 -3.53 -11.11
CA ASP A 41 9.29 -4.87 -11.00
C ASP A 41 10.35 -4.92 -9.90
N ALA A 42 11.13 -3.86 -9.72
CA ALA A 42 12.12 -3.79 -8.66
C ALA A 42 11.44 -3.85 -7.27
N GLN A 43 10.33 -3.15 -7.11
CA GLN A 43 9.59 -3.19 -5.85
C GLN A 43 8.99 -4.57 -5.60
N ILE A 44 8.45 -5.20 -6.62
CA ILE A 44 7.89 -6.54 -6.47
C ILE A 44 8.99 -7.51 -6.01
N SER A 45 10.18 -7.40 -6.60
CA SER A 45 11.30 -8.25 -6.22
C SER A 45 11.68 -8.06 -4.76
N GLU A 46 11.77 -6.81 -4.30
CA GLU A 46 12.11 -6.53 -2.90
C GLU A 46 11.02 -7.02 -1.95
N LEU A 47 9.76 -6.80 -2.32
CA LEU A 47 8.65 -7.18 -1.46
C LEU A 47 8.52 -8.69 -1.31
N ASN A 48 8.98 -9.46 -2.28
CA ASN A 48 8.95 -10.91 -2.16
C ASN A 48 9.81 -11.44 -1.01
N SER A 49 10.77 -10.65 -0.54
CA SER A 49 11.61 -11.00 0.60
C SER A 49 11.14 -10.42 1.92
N ALA A 50 10.05 -9.65 1.91
CA ALA A 50 9.55 -9.01 3.12
C ALA A 50 8.77 -9.99 4.01
N PRO A 51 8.62 -9.69 5.31
CA PRO A 51 7.78 -10.51 6.19
C PRO A 51 6.33 -10.55 5.70
N ALA A 52 5.67 -11.69 5.92
CA ALA A 52 4.34 -11.93 5.35
C ALA A 52 3.29 -10.92 5.79
N ASP A 53 3.36 -10.45 7.02
CA ASP A 53 2.37 -9.52 7.55
C ASP A 53 2.43 -8.14 6.90
N VAL A 54 3.60 -7.80 6.33
CA VAL A 54 3.77 -6.55 5.58
C VAL A 54 3.64 -6.82 4.09
N LYS A 55 4.24 -7.91 3.65
CA LYS A 55 4.39 -8.25 2.24
C LYS A 55 3.08 -8.27 1.48
N ASN A 56 2.07 -8.96 2.04
CA ASN A 56 0.88 -9.25 1.25
C ASN A 56 0.11 -7.99 0.81
N ALA A 57 0.01 -7.00 1.69
CA ALA A 57 -0.69 -5.78 1.33
C ALA A 57 0.07 -4.98 0.27
N PHE A 58 1.35 -4.77 0.50
CA PHE A 58 2.16 -3.94 -0.39
C PHE A 58 2.41 -4.65 -1.71
N LEU A 59 2.70 -5.94 -1.66
CA LEU A 59 2.90 -6.73 -2.88
C LEU A 59 1.61 -6.77 -3.70
N GLY A 60 0.48 -6.97 -3.04
CA GLY A 60 -0.80 -7.00 -3.73
C GLY A 60 -1.08 -5.70 -4.47
N ALA A 61 -0.86 -4.57 -3.80
CA ALA A 61 -1.06 -3.27 -4.43
C ALA A 61 -0.12 -3.07 -5.62
N MET A 62 1.16 -3.45 -5.46
CA MET A 62 2.13 -3.26 -6.54
C MET A 62 1.84 -4.17 -7.73
N ILE A 63 1.36 -5.39 -7.49
CA ILE A 63 0.97 -6.29 -8.57
C ILE A 63 -0.21 -5.71 -9.34
N MET A 64 -1.18 -5.13 -8.64
CA MET A 64 -2.30 -4.47 -9.31
C MET A 64 -1.83 -3.25 -10.10
N ARG A 65 -0.86 -2.51 -9.58
CA ARG A 65 -0.26 -1.40 -10.32
C ARG A 65 0.43 -1.90 -11.59
N LYS A 66 1.17 -3.01 -11.48
CA LYS A 66 1.81 -3.60 -12.66
C LYS A 66 0.78 -3.97 -13.73
N ALA A 67 -0.36 -4.51 -13.29
CA ALA A 67 -1.44 -4.86 -14.22
C ALA A 67 -1.92 -3.65 -15.03
N GLY A 68 -1.81 -2.45 -14.46
CA GLY A 68 -2.23 -1.22 -15.14
C GLY A 68 -1.22 -0.67 -16.12
N ILE A 69 0.02 -1.17 -16.12
CA ILE A 69 1.08 -0.57 -16.92
C ILE A 69 1.18 -1.17 -18.32
N GLY A 70 0.97 -2.47 -18.47
CA GLY A 70 1.11 -3.06 -19.80
C GLY A 70 0.81 -4.53 -19.81
N GLY A 71 0.89 -5.13 -21.00
CA GLY A 71 0.61 -6.52 -21.21
C GLY A 71 -0.72 -6.73 -21.93
N ASN A 72 -1.00 -7.98 -22.28
CA ASN A 72 -2.27 -8.26 -22.94
C ASN A 72 -3.42 -8.35 -21.92
N PRO A 73 -4.68 -8.21 -22.37
CA PRO A 73 -5.80 -8.14 -21.43
C PRO A 73 -5.94 -9.35 -20.50
N ALA A 74 -5.65 -10.55 -20.99
CA ALA A 74 -5.78 -11.74 -20.15
C ALA A 74 -4.73 -11.75 -19.04
N SER A 75 -3.48 -11.38 -19.37
CA SER A 75 -2.40 -11.30 -18.38
C SER A 75 -2.67 -10.22 -17.36
N LYS A 76 -3.17 -9.07 -17.81
CA LYS A 76 -3.49 -7.96 -16.92
C LYS A 76 -4.57 -8.36 -15.93
N LEU A 77 -5.61 -9.02 -16.39
CA LEU A 77 -6.69 -9.45 -15.51
C LEU A 77 -6.19 -10.46 -14.48
N LYS A 78 -5.34 -11.40 -14.91
CA LYS A 78 -4.79 -12.41 -14.00
C LYS A 78 -3.96 -11.75 -12.90
N LEU A 79 -3.08 -10.82 -13.28
CA LEU A 79 -2.27 -10.08 -12.30
C LEU A 79 -3.15 -9.30 -11.34
N PHE A 80 -4.16 -8.61 -11.88
CA PHE A 80 -5.04 -7.81 -11.05
C PHE A 80 -5.73 -8.67 -10.00
N LYS A 81 -6.25 -9.82 -10.41
CA LYS A 81 -6.93 -10.73 -9.47
C LYS A 81 -5.98 -11.26 -8.41
N GLN A 82 -4.75 -11.58 -8.78
CA GLN A 82 -3.76 -12.03 -7.82
C GLN A 82 -3.43 -10.96 -6.77
N GLY A 83 -3.20 -9.74 -7.24
CA GLY A 83 -2.89 -8.65 -6.34
C GLY A 83 -4.06 -8.30 -5.43
N ARG A 84 -5.27 -8.31 -5.99
CA ARG A 84 -6.47 -8.04 -5.22
C ARG A 84 -6.65 -9.04 -4.08
N ALA A 85 -6.45 -10.32 -4.36
CA ALA A 85 -6.58 -11.34 -3.32
C ALA A 85 -5.58 -11.13 -2.19
N LEU A 86 -4.35 -10.75 -2.52
CA LEU A 86 -3.33 -10.49 -1.50
C LEU A 86 -3.70 -9.29 -0.63
N LEU A 87 -4.12 -8.20 -1.25
CA LEU A 87 -4.46 -6.99 -0.51
C LEU A 87 -5.71 -7.19 0.34
N GLU A 88 -6.75 -7.81 -0.22
CA GLU A 88 -7.98 -8.06 0.54
C GLU A 88 -7.72 -9.00 1.70
N GLY A 89 -6.87 -10.01 1.50
CA GLY A 89 -6.51 -10.92 2.58
C GLY A 89 -5.76 -10.21 3.69
N ALA A 90 -4.87 -9.30 3.35
CA ALA A 90 -4.13 -8.53 4.34
C ALA A 90 -5.05 -7.62 5.15
N ILE A 91 -6.00 -6.96 4.48
CA ILE A 91 -6.96 -6.11 5.17
C ILE A 91 -7.87 -6.92 6.09
N ALA A 92 -8.27 -8.12 5.65
CA ALA A 92 -9.10 -8.98 6.48
C ALA A 92 -8.39 -9.36 7.79
N LYS A 93 -7.07 -9.54 7.74
CA LYS A 93 -6.30 -9.87 8.93
C LYS A 93 -6.00 -8.66 9.81
N ASP A 94 -6.00 -7.46 9.24
CA ASP A 94 -5.65 -6.25 9.98
C ASP A 94 -6.55 -5.11 9.51
N PRO A 95 -7.85 -5.20 9.80
CA PRO A 95 -8.84 -4.28 9.22
C PRO A 95 -8.71 -2.83 9.70
N GLU A 96 -7.95 -2.59 10.76
CA GLU A 96 -7.75 -1.24 11.26
C GLU A 96 -6.41 -0.65 10.84
N ASN A 97 -5.73 -1.29 9.89
CA ASN A 97 -4.49 -0.78 9.37
C ASN A 97 -4.80 0.30 8.32
N ALA A 98 -4.57 1.55 8.67
CA ALA A 98 -4.91 2.68 7.80
C ALA A 98 -4.11 2.66 6.51
N GLU A 99 -2.85 2.23 6.56
CA GLU A 99 -2.03 2.20 5.35
C GLU A 99 -2.55 1.15 4.35
N PHE A 100 -2.99 -0.01 4.84
CA PHE A 100 -3.57 -1.01 3.95
C PHE A 100 -4.82 -0.47 3.27
N ARG A 101 -5.65 0.26 4.02
CA ARG A 101 -6.85 0.89 3.45
C ARG A 101 -6.49 1.99 2.46
N PHE A 102 -5.41 2.71 2.74
CA PHE A 102 -4.92 3.74 1.83
C PHE A 102 -4.46 3.11 0.50
N LEU A 103 -3.76 1.98 0.56
CA LEU A 103 -3.39 1.26 -0.65
C LEU A 103 -4.62 0.87 -1.45
N ARG A 104 -5.64 0.35 -0.78
CA ARG A 104 -6.87 -0.02 -1.47
C ARG A 104 -7.57 1.19 -2.09
N LEU A 105 -7.59 2.31 -1.37
CA LEU A 105 -8.20 3.53 -1.90
C LEU A 105 -7.49 3.97 -3.18
N ILE A 106 -6.15 3.97 -3.18
CA ILE A 106 -5.39 4.35 -4.36
C ILE A 106 -5.76 3.45 -5.55
N ILE A 107 -5.76 2.14 -5.32
CA ILE A 107 -6.05 1.20 -6.40
C ILE A 107 -7.47 1.37 -6.88
N GLN A 108 -8.43 1.48 -5.96
CA GLN A 108 -9.84 1.57 -6.37
C GLN A 108 -10.15 2.90 -7.07
N GLU A 109 -9.49 3.97 -6.66
CA GLU A 109 -9.69 5.25 -7.32
C GLU A 109 -9.21 5.20 -8.78
N ASN A 110 -8.12 4.50 -9.04
CA ASN A 110 -7.46 4.52 -10.34
C ASN A 110 -7.78 3.32 -11.23
N ALA A 111 -8.41 2.28 -10.71
CA ALA A 111 -8.72 1.09 -11.48
C ALA A 111 -9.87 1.33 -12.44
N PRO A 112 -9.84 0.70 -13.65
CA PRO A 112 -10.98 0.80 -14.55
C PRO A 112 -12.26 0.25 -13.92
N GLY A 113 -13.37 0.94 -14.18
CA GLY A 113 -14.65 0.55 -13.59
C GLY A 113 -15.10 -0.86 -13.96
N VAL A 114 -14.69 -1.33 -15.14
CA VAL A 114 -15.07 -2.67 -15.62
C VAL A 114 -14.55 -3.78 -14.71
N LEU A 115 -13.50 -3.50 -13.91
CA LEU A 115 -12.96 -4.50 -13.00
C LEU A 115 -13.82 -4.70 -11.75
N GLY A 116 -14.79 -3.80 -11.52
CA GLY A 116 -15.70 -3.94 -10.39
C GLY A 116 -15.06 -3.82 -9.01
N TYR A 117 -13.94 -3.11 -8.92
CA TYR A 117 -13.21 -2.98 -7.68
C TYR A 117 -13.24 -1.53 -7.20
N LYS A 118 -14.43 -1.10 -6.74
CA LYS A 118 -14.62 0.29 -6.31
C LYS A 118 -15.48 0.42 -5.06
N ASN A 119 -15.76 -0.71 -4.39
CA ASN A 119 -16.80 -0.74 -3.36
C ASN A 119 -16.38 -0.20 -2.00
N ASN A 120 -15.10 0.08 -1.79
CA ASN A 120 -14.61 0.41 -0.45
C ASN A 120 -14.12 1.85 -0.31
N ILE A 121 -14.22 2.64 -1.37
CA ILE A 121 -13.66 4.00 -1.37
C ILE A 121 -14.19 4.84 -0.22
N THR A 122 -15.50 4.85 -0.02
CA THR A 122 -16.09 5.67 1.03
C THR A 122 -15.64 5.23 2.43
N LYS A 123 -15.68 3.92 2.69
CA LYS A 123 -15.28 3.40 4.00
C LYS A 123 -13.80 3.65 4.26
N ASP A 124 -12.96 3.40 3.26
CA ASP A 124 -11.53 3.60 3.42
C ASP A 124 -11.20 5.07 3.62
N ARG A 125 -11.85 5.97 2.85
CA ARG A 125 -11.68 7.40 3.04
C ARG A 125 -12.02 7.83 4.46
N GLU A 126 -13.17 7.39 4.96
CA GLU A 126 -13.61 7.77 6.29
C GLU A 126 -12.65 7.27 7.36
N PHE A 127 -12.18 6.05 7.21
CA PHE A 127 -11.23 5.49 8.16
C PHE A 127 -9.91 6.27 8.15
N ILE A 128 -9.41 6.59 6.97
CA ILE A 128 -8.16 7.32 6.83
C ILE A 128 -8.30 8.73 7.42
N GLN A 129 -9.40 9.43 7.11
CA GLN A 129 -9.63 10.75 7.65
C GLN A 129 -9.67 10.73 9.19
N LYS A 130 -10.33 9.74 9.76
CA LYS A 130 -10.43 9.60 11.19
C LYS A 130 -9.11 9.27 11.86
N SER A 131 -8.29 8.47 11.19
CA SER A 131 -7.04 7.96 11.76
C SER A 131 -5.84 8.88 11.50
N PHE A 132 -5.97 9.83 10.59
CA PHE A 132 -4.83 10.56 10.03
C PHE A 132 -3.90 11.14 11.08
N SER A 133 -4.46 11.82 12.07
CA SER A 133 -3.63 12.54 13.05
C SER A 133 -2.80 11.60 13.93
N SER A 134 -3.17 10.32 14.02
CA SER A 134 -2.45 9.34 14.83
C SER A 134 -1.42 8.52 14.04
N LEU A 135 -1.32 8.77 12.73
CA LEU A 135 -0.40 8.00 11.89
C LEU A 135 1.03 8.54 11.98
N PRO A 136 2.03 7.69 11.66
CA PRO A 136 3.42 8.19 11.62
C PRO A 136 3.57 9.33 10.63
N GLU A 137 4.51 10.22 10.92
CA GLU A 137 4.71 11.43 10.12
C GLU A 137 4.97 11.14 8.64
N ASP A 138 5.80 10.16 8.36
CA ASP A 138 6.12 9.84 6.97
C ASP A 138 4.91 9.34 6.21
N LEU A 139 4.03 8.60 6.89
CA LEU A 139 2.80 8.14 6.26
C LEU A 139 1.82 9.30 6.09
N GLN A 140 1.71 10.18 7.08
CA GLN A 140 0.89 11.38 6.94
C GLN A 140 1.30 12.20 5.73
N LYS A 141 2.62 12.36 5.54
CA LYS A 141 3.12 13.12 4.40
C LYS A 141 2.76 12.44 3.08
N THR A 142 2.91 11.13 3.02
CA THR A 142 2.57 10.36 1.83
C THR A 142 1.08 10.53 1.50
N ILE A 143 0.22 10.40 2.50
CA ILE A 143 -1.21 10.53 2.30
C ILE A 143 -1.58 11.96 1.89
N ALA A 144 -0.97 12.96 2.53
CA ALA A 144 -1.24 14.36 2.18
C ALA A 144 -0.79 14.67 0.75
N ASP A 145 0.35 14.12 0.33
CA ASP A 145 0.82 14.31 -1.04
C ASP A 145 -0.17 13.69 -2.04
N TYR A 146 -0.66 12.48 -1.74
CA TYR A 146 -1.65 11.86 -2.62
C TYR A 146 -2.96 12.65 -2.63
N ASN A 147 -3.33 13.23 -1.50
CA ASN A 147 -4.57 14.01 -1.39
C ASN A 147 -4.60 15.18 -2.37
N LYS A 148 -3.43 15.73 -2.70
CA LYS A 148 -3.37 16.89 -3.60
C LYS A 148 -3.91 16.56 -4.99
N LYS A 149 -3.82 15.30 -5.41
CA LYS A 149 -4.28 14.88 -6.74
C LYS A 149 -5.50 13.96 -6.70
N SER A 150 -5.85 13.44 -5.53
CA SER A 150 -6.98 12.52 -5.39
C SER A 150 -8.30 13.27 -5.44
N LYS A 151 -9.27 12.67 -6.10
CA LYS A 151 -10.63 13.22 -6.16
C LYS A 151 -11.54 12.59 -5.11
N VAL A 152 -11.07 11.52 -4.47
CA VAL A 152 -11.94 10.77 -3.55
C VAL A 152 -11.48 10.83 -2.10
N LEU A 153 -10.19 11.10 -1.84
CA LEU A 153 -9.67 11.06 -0.47
C LEU A 153 -10.24 12.20 0.39
N LYS A 154 -10.31 13.38 -0.16
CA LYS A 154 -10.96 14.55 0.49
C LYS A 154 -10.47 14.77 1.91
N LEU A 155 -9.18 14.67 2.12
CA LEU A 155 -8.59 14.88 3.43
C LEU A 155 -8.55 16.39 3.72
N GLN A 156 -9.01 16.76 4.90
CA GLN A 156 -8.96 18.15 5.33
C GLN A 156 -7.61 18.40 5.99
N VAL A 157 -6.68 18.98 5.23
CA VAL A 157 -5.37 19.33 5.75
C VAL A 157 -5.23 20.82 5.74
N SER A 158 -4.86 21.37 6.88
CA SER A 158 -4.64 22.80 6.96
C SER A 158 -3.17 23.16 6.76
#